data_683347e9c80e0c8ff0e7c04634444375
#
_entry.id   683347e9c80e0c8ff0e7c04634444375
#
_cell.length_a   1.000
_cell.length_b   1.000
_cell.length_c   1.000
_cell.angle_alpha   90.00
_cell.angle_beta   90.00
_cell.angle_gamma   90.00
#
_symmetry.space_group_name_H-M   'P 1'
#
loop_
_entity.id
_entity.type
_entity.pdbx_description
1 polymer ?
#
loop_
_entity_poly.entity_id
_entity_poly.type
_entity_poly.pdbx_seq_one_letter_code
_entity_poly.pdbx_strand_id
1 'polypeptide(L)'
;LLTVRSGHLSLVIDKENWSMRYERDGELLTKSGWRDLSYLKTDWKGFAYDKGSEDAYMRQQLGLSVDELVYGLGERFTPFVKNGQSVEIWNEDGGTSTEQSYKNIPFYLTNRGYGVFVNHPEKVEFEVATEQVTKVGFSVKGESLDYFVINGPKMKDVLKRYTDLTGKPSLPAQWTFGLWLSTSFTTDYDEKTVMSFIDGMFERGIPLSVFHFDCCWMREFHWTDFIWDERVFPDPEGMLRRIKEKGVKICVWINSYIGQESALFEEGMQKGYFLKRANGDVWQWDMWQPGLAIVDFTNPEATKWYQSKLKMLLDMGFKTDFGERIPTDAVYYNGADPVKMHNYYTYLYNKAVYEVLEQERGKEEAILFARSATAGGQKFPVHWGGDCWSDYESMEESLRGGLSLTSSGFGFWSHDI
;
A
#
# COMPACT_ATOMS: atom_id res chain seq x y z
N LEU A 1 39.17 -0.85 -13.53
CA LEU A 1 37.76 -0.63 -13.80
C LEU A 1 37.07 -1.94 -14.09
N LEU A 2 35.81 -2.09 -13.61
CA LEU A 2 34.89 -3.15 -13.99
C LEU A 2 33.67 -2.50 -14.66
N THR A 3 33.24 -3.03 -15.80
CA THR A 3 32.04 -2.54 -16.49
C THR A 3 31.03 -3.68 -16.62
N VAL A 4 29.81 -3.44 -16.14
CA VAL A 4 28.66 -4.32 -16.33
C VAL A 4 27.65 -3.60 -17.23
N ARG A 5 27.11 -4.29 -18.24
CA ARG A 5 26.17 -3.71 -19.21
C ARG A 5 24.85 -4.47 -19.26
N SER A 6 23.76 -3.71 -19.36
CA SER A 6 22.40 -4.23 -19.57
C SER A 6 21.70 -3.32 -20.58
N GLY A 7 21.63 -3.75 -21.82
CA GLY A 7 21.14 -2.93 -22.94
C GLY A 7 21.95 -1.61 -23.05
N HIS A 8 21.28 -0.48 -22.96
CA HIS A 8 21.87 0.85 -23.04
C HIS A 8 22.47 1.33 -21.70
N LEU A 9 22.22 0.62 -20.60
CA LEU A 9 22.76 0.99 -19.27
C LEU A 9 24.11 0.31 -19.04
N SER A 10 25.08 1.08 -18.57
CA SER A 10 26.38 0.58 -18.12
C SER A 10 26.62 1.01 -16.67
N LEU A 11 27.04 0.08 -15.83
CA LEU A 11 27.60 0.35 -14.52
C LEU A 11 29.13 0.22 -14.62
N VAL A 12 29.84 1.30 -14.38
CA VAL A 12 31.30 1.35 -14.38
C VAL A 12 31.78 1.51 -12.93
N ILE A 13 32.51 0.51 -12.44
CA ILE A 13 33.04 0.48 -11.07
C ILE A 13 34.56 0.70 -11.12
N ASP A 14 35.00 1.71 -10.40
CA ASP A 14 36.43 1.90 -10.10
C ASP A 14 36.75 1.18 -8.79
N LYS A 15 37.52 0.10 -8.88
CA LYS A 15 37.89 -0.75 -7.73
C LYS A 15 38.96 -0.10 -6.80
N GLU A 16 39.73 0.84 -7.30
CA GLU A 16 40.78 1.50 -6.53
C GLU A 16 40.18 2.51 -5.54
N ASN A 17 39.24 3.32 -6.03
CA ASN A 17 38.61 4.36 -5.24
C ASN A 17 37.20 3.99 -4.77
N TRP A 18 36.72 2.78 -5.10
CA TRP A 18 35.37 2.30 -4.84
C TRP A 18 34.30 3.34 -5.21
N SER A 19 34.31 3.71 -6.49
CA SER A 19 33.28 4.60 -7.05
C SER A 19 32.53 3.94 -8.19
N MET A 20 31.28 4.36 -8.39
CA MET A 20 30.39 3.81 -9.39
C MET A 20 29.82 4.92 -10.26
N ARG A 21 29.69 4.66 -11.57
CA ARG A 21 28.98 5.51 -12.51
C ARG A 21 27.96 4.68 -13.26
N TYR A 22 26.76 5.21 -13.32
CA TYR A 22 25.67 4.67 -14.14
C TYR A 22 25.56 5.55 -15.40
N GLU A 23 25.76 4.94 -16.56
CA GLU A 23 25.84 5.63 -17.83
C GLU A 23 24.85 5.03 -18.84
N ARG A 24 24.15 5.88 -19.61
CA ARG A 24 23.32 5.49 -20.73
C ARG A 24 24.03 5.86 -22.03
N ASP A 25 24.48 4.88 -22.81
CA ASP A 25 25.23 5.08 -24.06
C ASP A 25 26.43 6.04 -23.90
N GLY A 26 27.08 6.03 -22.73
CA GLY A 26 28.20 6.90 -22.39
C GLY A 26 27.83 8.23 -21.74
N GLU A 27 26.54 8.58 -21.68
CA GLU A 27 26.05 9.73 -20.93
C GLU A 27 25.90 9.39 -19.43
N LEU A 28 26.53 10.16 -18.55
CA LEU A 28 26.40 9.98 -17.11
C LEU A 28 24.97 10.27 -16.64
N LEU A 29 24.30 9.29 -16.03
CA LEU A 29 22.99 9.44 -15.39
C LEU A 29 23.17 9.84 -13.92
N THR A 30 23.89 9.01 -13.16
CA THR A 30 24.18 9.24 -11.75
C THR A 30 25.49 8.56 -11.36
N LYS A 31 26.03 8.91 -10.22
CA LYS A 31 27.29 8.37 -9.70
C LYS A 31 27.26 8.22 -8.19
N SER A 32 28.11 7.32 -7.71
CA SER A 32 28.42 7.12 -6.29
C SER A 32 29.93 7.25 -6.13
N GLY A 33 30.39 8.16 -5.30
CA GLY A 33 31.81 8.43 -5.04
C GLY A 33 32.31 7.69 -3.80
N TRP A 34 33.51 8.09 -3.39
CA TRP A 34 34.12 7.57 -2.18
C TRP A 34 33.27 7.89 -0.94
N ARG A 35 33.00 6.86 -0.10
CA ARG A 35 32.09 6.90 1.08
C ARG A 35 30.60 7.03 0.79
N ASP A 36 30.18 7.06 -0.45
CA ASP A 36 28.76 7.10 -0.78
C ASP A 36 28.07 5.74 -0.57
N LEU A 37 28.81 4.64 -0.64
CA LEU A 37 28.40 3.33 -0.15
C LEU A 37 29.03 3.12 1.23
N SER A 38 28.22 2.94 2.25
CA SER A 38 28.68 2.88 3.64
C SER A 38 27.97 1.79 4.42
N TYR A 39 28.74 1.13 5.30
CA TYR A 39 28.20 0.32 6.38
C TYR A 39 28.36 1.12 7.67
N LEU A 40 27.26 1.45 8.30
CA LEU A 40 27.20 2.30 9.49
C LEU A 40 26.79 1.48 10.69
N LYS A 41 27.53 1.60 11.78
CA LYS A 41 27.13 1.10 13.10
C LYS A 41 26.73 2.28 13.98
N THR A 42 25.56 2.19 14.58
CA THR A 42 25.09 3.18 15.54
C THR A 42 25.27 2.62 16.94
N ASP A 43 26.43 2.90 17.53
CA ASP A 43 26.74 2.60 18.94
C ASP A 43 26.65 3.87 19.81
N TRP A 44 25.84 4.82 19.38
CA TRP A 44 25.78 6.13 20.01
C TRP A 44 25.24 6.04 21.46
N LYS A 45 26.14 6.21 22.42
CA LYS A 45 25.86 6.25 23.87
C LYS A 45 25.60 7.68 24.37
N GLY A 46 25.14 8.58 23.52
CA GLY A 46 25.12 10.02 23.77
C GLY A 46 24.11 10.53 24.78
N PHE A 47 23.05 9.78 25.07
CA PHE A 47 22.05 10.15 26.10
C PHE A 47 21.73 8.99 27.03
N ALA A 48 21.50 9.31 28.32
CA ALA A 48 21.27 8.35 29.38
C ALA A 48 20.02 7.44 29.22
N TYR A 49 19.24 7.65 28.18
CA TYR A 49 18.04 6.88 27.87
C TYR A 49 18.26 5.83 26.80
N ASP A 50 19.34 5.93 26.03
CA ASP A 50 19.64 4.97 24.98
C ASP A 50 20.42 3.80 25.58
N LYS A 51 19.83 2.62 25.63
CA LYS A 51 20.51 1.40 26.06
C LYS A 51 21.47 0.86 25.00
N GLY A 52 21.78 1.67 23.96
CA GLY A 52 22.75 1.34 22.92
C GLY A 52 22.27 0.12 22.12
N SER A 53 21.38 0.29 21.17
CA SER A 53 21.18 -0.70 20.13
C SER A 53 22.40 -0.65 19.22
N GLU A 54 23.15 -1.73 19.11
CA GLU A 54 24.20 -1.85 18.07
C GLU A 54 23.52 -2.07 16.70
N ASP A 55 22.72 -1.09 16.27
CA ASP A 55 22.08 -1.16 14.98
C ASP A 55 23.07 -0.88 13.86
N ALA A 56 23.07 -1.74 12.87
CA ALA A 56 23.87 -1.58 11.66
C ALA A 56 22.96 -1.17 10.49
N TYR A 57 23.47 -0.33 9.60
CA TYR A 57 22.77 0.13 8.40
C TYR A 57 23.68 0.03 7.18
N MET A 58 23.12 -0.44 6.09
CA MET A 58 23.70 -0.23 4.77
C MET A 58 23.10 1.01 4.14
N ARG A 59 23.96 1.87 3.61
CA ARG A 59 23.59 3.14 3.01
C ARG A 59 24.24 3.33 1.66
N GLN A 60 23.49 3.84 0.69
CA GLN A 60 23.97 4.29 -0.61
C GLN A 60 23.57 5.74 -0.84
N GLN A 61 24.45 6.53 -1.43
CA GLN A 61 24.18 7.87 -1.95
C GLN A 61 24.43 7.89 -3.46
N LEU A 62 23.50 8.47 -4.21
CA LEU A 62 23.57 8.66 -5.65
C LEU A 62 23.52 10.16 -5.97
N GLY A 63 24.41 10.60 -6.86
CA GLY A 63 24.54 12.02 -7.21
C GLY A 63 23.35 12.53 -8.01
N LEU A 64 22.94 13.77 -7.72
CA LEU A 64 21.99 14.55 -8.49
C LEU A 64 22.75 15.60 -9.30
N SER A 65 22.35 15.78 -10.56
CA SER A 65 22.81 16.86 -11.42
C SER A 65 22.09 18.17 -11.09
N VAL A 66 22.61 19.28 -11.62
CA VAL A 66 21.90 20.56 -11.59
C VAL A 66 20.57 20.40 -12.34
N ASP A 67 19.48 20.98 -11.80
CA ASP A 67 18.13 20.89 -12.34
C ASP A 67 17.53 19.46 -12.38
N GLU A 68 18.13 18.53 -11.67
CA GLU A 68 17.55 17.19 -11.53
C GLU A 68 16.51 17.15 -10.42
N LEU A 69 15.30 16.71 -10.79
CA LEU A 69 14.13 16.64 -9.91
C LEU A 69 13.76 15.18 -9.67
N VAL A 70 13.39 14.89 -8.42
CA VAL A 70 13.03 13.56 -7.93
C VAL A 70 11.54 13.50 -7.64
N TYR A 71 10.89 12.39 -8.07
CA TYR A 71 9.46 12.12 -7.90
C TYR A 71 9.24 10.70 -7.41
N GLY A 72 8.04 10.42 -6.89
CA GLY A 72 7.65 9.07 -6.45
C GLY A 72 7.68 8.91 -4.94
N LEU A 73 8.20 7.78 -4.44
CA LEU A 73 8.23 7.35 -3.04
C LEU A 73 6.85 7.03 -2.45
N GLY A 74 5.91 6.62 -3.31
CA GLY A 74 4.56 6.26 -2.92
C GLY A 74 3.58 7.43 -2.90
N GLU A 75 2.47 7.24 -2.17
CA GLU A 75 1.47 8.27 -1.95
C GLU A 75 2.00 9.24 -0.91
N ARG A 76 2.32 10.46 -1.33
CA ARG A 76 2.89 11.50 -0.46
C ARG A 76 2.09 12.78 -0.57
N PHE A 77 1.52 13.20 0.54
CA PHE A 77 0.73 14.42 0.67
C PHE A 77 1.59 15.68 0.74
N THR A 78 2.88 15.52 0.99
CA THR A 78 3.94 16.54 0.93
C THR A 78 4.17 17.05 -0.51
N PRO A 79 5.00 18.08 -0.74
CA PRO A 79 5.25 18.61 -2.08
C PRO A 79 5.60 17.52 -3.10
N PHE A 80 5.08 17.67 -4.32
CA PHE A 80 5.19 16.66 -5.38
C PHE A 80 6.65 16.36 -5.78
N VAL A 81 7.48 17.40 -5.93
CA VAL A 81 8.93 17.26 -6.10
C VAL A 81 9.54 16.91 -4.75
N LYS A 82 10.33 15.86 -4.69
CA LYS A 82 10.87 15.32 -3.44
C LYS A 82 12.20 15.95 -3.00
N ASN A 83 12.85 16.75 -3.83
CA ASN A 83 14.07 17.46 -3.46
C ASN A 83 13.85 18.31 -2.20
N GLY A 84 14.71 18.15 -1.20
CA GLY A 84 14.58 18.79 0.11
C GLY A 84 13.69 18.04 1.12
N GLN A 85 13.33 16.80 0.84
CA GLN A 85 12.49 15.98 1.75
C GLN A 85 13.23 14.74 2.24
N SER A 86 13.07 14.43 3.52
CA SER A 86 13.37 13.12 4.10
C SER A 86 12.09 12.28 4.08
N VAL A 87 12.16 11.04 3.65
CA VAL A 87 10.99 10.17 3.46
C VAL A 87 11.27 8.80 4.02
N GLU A 88 10.46 8.37 4.97
CA GLU A 88 10.46 7.01 5.49
C GLU A 88 9.46 6.15 4.72
N ILE A 89 9.90 5.00 4.26
CA ILE A 89 9.04 3.97 3.66
C ILE A 89 8.54 3.06 4.78
N TRP A 90 7.43 3.49 5.37
CA TRP A 90 6.79 2.79 6.49
C TRP A 90 5.30 3.07 6.48
N ASN A 91 4.50 2.02 6.29
CA ASN A 91 3.05 2.17 6.16
C ASN A 91 2.42 2.51 7.51
N GLU A 92 1.72 3.64 7.55
CA GLU A 92 1.01 4.10 8.74
C GLU A 92 -0.31 4.80 8.38
N ASP A 93 -1.21 4.86 9.35
CA ASP A 93 -2.50 5.53 9.25
C ASP A 93 -2.34 6.99 9.72
N GLY A 94 -2.09 7.88 8.78
CA GLY A 94 -1.77 9.28 9.09
C GLY A 94 -2.74 10.33 8.55
N GLY A 95 -3.62 9.96 7.63
CA GLY A 95 -4.45 10.94 6.91
C GLY A 95 -3.64 11.83 5.97
N THR A 96 -4.30 12.79 5.30
CA THR A 96 -3.69 13.59 4.23
C THR A 96 -2.84 14.76 4.72
N SER A 97 -2.96 15.17 5.98
CA SER A 97 -2.28 16.35 6.54
C SER A 97 -0.94 16.03 7.22
N THR A 98 -0.38 14.86 6.98
CA THR A 98 0.89 14.42 7.58
C THR A 98 1.83 13.81 6.54
N GLU A 99 3.11 13.58 6.94
CA GLU A 99 4.07 12.83 6.15
C GLU A 99 3.81 11.31 6.17
N GLN A 100 2.99 10.82 7.07
CA GLN A 100 2.59 9.42 7.15
C GLN A 100 1.73 9.04 5.93
N SER A 101 1.81 7.78 5.53
CA SER A 101 1.10 7.31 4.34
C SER A 101 0.73 5.84 4.46
N TYR A 102 -0.39 5.49 3.89
CA TYR A 102 -0.86 4.10 3.74
C TYR A 102 -0.15 3.33 2.64
N LYS A 103 0.50 4.03 1.69
CA LYS A 103 1.08 3.45 0.47
C LYS A 103 2.50 3.96 0.26
N ASN A 104 3.44 3.29 0.89
CA ASN A 104 4.86 3.60 0.83
C ASN A 104 5.55 2.71 -0.19
N ILE A 105 6.16 3.32 -1.20
CA ILE A 105 6.82 2.63 -2.31
C ILE A 105 8.28 3.05 -2.36
N PRO A 106 9.25 2.15 -2.13
CA PRO A 106 10.67 2.49 -2.11
C PRO A 106 11.24 2.66 -3.52
N PHE A 107 10.58 3.49 -4.32
CA PHE A 107 10.93 3.76 -5.71
C PHE A 107 10.81 5.25 -6.01
N TYR A 108 11.87 5.82 -6.56
CA TYR A 108 11.86 7.16 -7.13
C TYR A 108 12.29 7.17 -8.59
N LEU A 109 11.87 8.18 -9.32
CA LEU A 109 12.34 8.45 -10.68
C LEU A 109 12.73 9.92 -10.83
N THR A 110 13.56 10.21 -11.84
CA THR A 110 14.06 11.55 -12.09
C THR A 110 13.67 12.04 -13.49
N ASN A 111 13.65 13.36 -13.68
CA ASN A 111 13.48 13.98 -14.99
C ASN A 111 14.65 13.69 -15.95
N ARG A 112 15.75 13.10 -15.47
CA ARG A 112 16.88 12.62 -16.28
C ARG A 112 16.62 11.28 -16.96
N GLY A 113 15.46 10.66 -16.72
CA GLY A 113 15.06 9.40 -17.34
C GLY A 113 15.77 8.19 -16.75
N TYR A 114 15.96 8.15 -15.46
CA TYR A 114 16.24 6.95 -14.68
C TYR A 114 15.43 6.93 -13.39
N GLY A 115 15.32 5.77 -12.78
CA GLY A 115 14.73 5.58 -11.46
C GLY A 115 15.54 4.60 -10.62
N VAL A 116 15.26 4.60 -9.33
CA VAL A 116 15.89 3.68 -8.37
C VAL A 116 14.80 3.00 -7.56
N PHE A 117 14.82 1.69 -7.54
CA PHE A 117 13.96 0.86 -6.70
C PHE A 117 14.81 0.16 -5.65
N VAL A 118 14.57 0.45 -4.39
CA VAL A 118 15.23 -0.22 -3.25
C VAL A 118 14.39 -1.44 -2.88
N ASN A 119 14.91 -2.63 -3.15
CA ASN A 119 14.17 -3.89 -3.00
C ASN A 119 14.25 -4.43 -1.57
N HIS A 120 13.73 -3.65 -0.64
CA HIS A 120 13.66 -3.98 0.78
C HIS A 120 12.23 -3.76 1.29
N PRO A 121 11.59 -4.77 1.90
CA PRO A 121 10.25 -4.63 2.48
C PRO A 121 10.26 -3.97 3.86
N GLU A 122 11.39 -4.00 4.58
CA GLU A 122 11.58 -3.27 5.83
C GLU A 122 11.65 -1.77 5.62
N LYS A 123 11.76 -1.02 6.70
CA LYS A 123 11.91 0.43 6.65
C LYS A 123 13.10 0.84 5.78
N VAL A 124 12.83 1.69 4.79
CA VAL A 124 13.85 2.37 3.99
C VAL A 124 13.74 3.86 4.25
N GLU A 125 14.84 4.49 4.58
CA GLU A 125 14.92 5.93 4.80
C GLU A 125 15.57 6.60 3.59
N PHE A 126 14.90 7.59 3.01
CA PHE A 126 15.39 8.39 1.88
C PHE A 126 15.70 9.81 2.32
N GLU A 127 16.87 10.28 1.96
CA GLU A 127 17.35 11.65 2.11
C GLU A 127 17.50 12.28 0.72
N VAL A 128 16.46 13.00 0.26
CA VAL A 128 16.42 13.55 -1.09
C VAL A 128 16.92 15.00 -1.08
N ALA A 129 18.19 15.21 -1.36
CA ALA A 129 18.85 16.52 -1.32
C ALA A 129 18.73 17.26 0.03
N THR A 130 18.56 16.53 1.13
CA THR A 130 18.48 17.07 2.49
C THR A 130 19.83 17.07 3.20
N GLU A 131 20.44 15.92 3.37
CA GLU A 131 21.75 15.81 4.01
C GLU A 131 22.86 16.39 3.11
N GLN A 132 22.81 16.07 1.83
CA GLN A 132 23.66 16.68 0.79
C GLN A 132 22.76 17.09 -0.39
N VAL A 133 22.73 18.37 -0.69
CA VAL A 133 21.87 18.95 -1.74
C VAL A 133 22.09 18.37 -3.14
N THR A 134 23.24 17.73 -3.36
CA THR A 134 23.63 17.10 -4.63
C THR A 134 23.47 15.60 -4.66
N LYS A 135 22.72 15.01 -3.71
CA LYS A 135 22.58 13.56 -3.60
C LYS A 135 21.19 13.12 -3.15
N VAL A 136 20.83 11.91 -3.57
CA VAL A 136 19.79 11.10 -2.92
C VAL A 136 20.51 10.02 -2.13
N GLY A 137 20.30 10.00 -0.80
CA GLY A 137 20.73 8.94 0.09
C GLY A 137 19.58 7.98 0.36
N PHE A 138 19.85 6.70 0.52
CA PHE A 138 18.90 5.73 1.06
C PHE A 138 19.62 4.74 1.96
N SER A 139 18.97 4.39 3.07
CA SER A 139 19.51 3.49 4.09
C SER A 139 18.50 2.44 4.52
N VAL A 140 19.03 1.27 4.83
CA VAL A 140 18.26 0.11 5.30
C VAL A 140 18.98 -0.49 6.50
N LYS A 141 18.25 -0.85 7.53
CA LYS A 141 18.79 -1.56 8.69
C LYS A 141 19.29 -2.95 8.30
N GLY A 142 20.47 -3.32 8.73
CA GLY A 142 21.11 -4.62 8.45
C GLY A 142 22.42 -4.51 7.70
N GLU A 143 22.85 -5.63 7.11
CA GLU A 143 24.16 -5.78 6.47
C GLU A 143 24.08 -6.00 4.95
N SER A 144 22.89 -5.83 4.37
CA SER A 144 22.67 -5.97 2.92
C SER A 144 21.85 -4.81 2.37
N LEU A 145 22.11 -4.48 1.12
CA LEU A 145 21.36 -3.47 0.38
C LEU A 145 21.17 -3.95 -1.06
N ASP A 146 19.92 -4.21 -1.41
CA ASP A 146 19.51 -4.60 -2.76
C ASP A 146 18.72 -3.46 -3.41
N TYR A 147 19.18 -2.99 -4.56
CA TYR A 147 18.49 -1.96 -5.31
C TYR A 147 18.73 -2.06 -6.81
N PHE A 148 17.79 -1.56 -7.58
CA PHE A 148 17.80 -1.52 -9.03
C PHE A 148 17.93 -0.08 -9.52
N VAL A 149 18.87 0.17 -10.43
CA VAL A 149 18.90 1.39 -11.22
C VAL A 149 18.21 1.09 -12.56
N ILE A 150 17.11 1.75 -12.82
CA ILE A 150 16.23 1.51 -13.94
C ILE A 150 16.42 2.63 -14.96
N ASN A 151 16.98 2.29 -16.11
CA ASN A 151 17.17 3.24 -17.19
C ASN A 151 15.90 3.38 -18.05
N GLY A 152 15.61 4.60 -18.50
CA GLY A 152 14.63 4.88 -19.54
C GLY A 152 14.91 6.28 -20.11
N PRO A 153 14.88 6.51 -21.43
CA PRO A 153 15.13 7.86 -21.94
C PRO A 153 14.10 8.88 -21.47
N LYS A 154 12.89 8.41 -21.13
CA LYS A 154 11.80 9.21 -20.60
C LYS A 154 11.29 8.62 -19.28
N MET A 155 10.67 9.44 -18.44
CA MET A 155 10.05 8.99 -17.19
C MET A 155 9.04 7.85 -17.41
N LYS A 156 8.25 7.90 -18.49
CA LYS A 156 7.30 6.83 -18.86
C LYS A 156 8.00 5.49 -19.14
N ASP A 157 9.19 5.52 -19.73
CA ASP A 157 9.95 4.30 -20.01
C ASP A 157 10.52 3.70 -18.72
N VAL A 158 10.90 4.56 -17.76
CA VAL A 158 11.30 4.14 -16.41
C VAL A 158 10.15 3.43 -15.71
N LEU A 159 8.97 4.05 -15.68
CA LEU A 159 7.75 3.48 -15.08
C LEU A 159 7.38 2.15 -15.75
N LYS A 160 7.44 2.09 -17.09
CA LYS A 160 7.19 0.85 -17.81
C LYS A 160 8.11 -0.27 -17.36
N ARG A 161 9.41 -0.02 -17.25
CA ARG A 161 10.41 -1.03 -16.84
C ARG A 161 10.29 -1.38 -15.35
N TYR A 162 9.98 -0.41 -14.51
CA TYR A 162 9.69 -0.65 -13.10
C TYR A 162 8.47 -1.58 -12.95
N THR A 163 7.39 -1.31 -13.69
CA THR A 163 6.19 -2.17 -13.64
C THR A 163 6.36 -3.48 -14.41
N ASP A 164 7.28 -3.59 -15.38
CA ASP A 164 7.68 -4.88 -15.96
C ASP A 164 8.36 -5.78 -14.91
N LEU A 165 9.10 -5.17 -13.97
CA LEU A 165 9.77 -5.87 -12.87
C LEU A 165 8.80 -6.21 -11.72
N THR A 166 7.96 -5.26 -11.29
CA THR A 166 7.14 -5.36 -10.07
C THR A 166 5.69 -5.75 -10.33
N GLY A 167 5.27 -5.78 -11.59
CA GLY A 167 3.92 -6.08 -12.04
C GLY A 167 3.18 -4.84 -12.55
N LYS A 168 2.40 -5.05 -13.60
CA LYS A 168 1.56 -4.00 -14.19
C LYS A 168 0.18 -3.98 -13.56
N PRO A 169 -0.43 -2.80 -13.37
CA PRO A 169 -1.83 -2.71 -13.02
C PRO A 169 -2.70 -3.32 -14.13
N SER A 170 -3.70 -4.10 -13.73
CA SER A 170 -4.75 -4.53 -14.65
C SER A 170 -5.62 -3.32 -14.99
N LEU A 171 -6.12 -3.26 -16.23
CA LEU A 171 -7.12 -2.25 -16.59
C LEU A 171 -8.44 -2.63 -15.92
N PRO A 172 -8.98 -1.80 -15.02
CA PRO A 172 -10.23 -2.10 -14.35
C PRO A 172 -11.43 -1.93 -15.29
N ALA A 173 -12.57 -2.53 -14.93
CA ALA A 173 -13.81 -2.43 -15.68
C ALA A 173 -14.26 -0.96 -15.82
N GLN A 174 -14.89 -0.64 -16.95
CA GLN A 174 -15.30 0.75 -17.27
C GLN A 174 -16.18 1.38 -16.19
N TRP A 175 -17.05 0.62 -15.55
CA TRP A 175 -17.93 1.12 -14.50
C TRP A 175 -17.20 1.65 -13.26
N THR A 176 -15.93 1.25 -13.03
CA THR A 176 -15.13 1.71 -11.89
C THR A 176 -14.75 3.18 -11.98
N PHE A 177 -14.77 3.76 -13.18
CA PHE A 177 -14.48 5.18 -13.42
C PHE A 177 -15.69 6.10 -13.20
N GLY A 178 -16.85 5.52 -12.83
CA GLY A 178 -18.04 6.28 -12.47
C GLY A 178 -18.03 6.71 -11.00
N LEU A 179 -19.12 7.37 -10.59
CA LEU A 179 -19.29 7.80 -9.20
C LEU A 179 -19.56 6.61 -8.29
N TRP A 180 -18.88 6.56 -7.17
CA TRP A 180 -19.11 5.64 -6.05
C TRP A 180 -19.70 6.44 -4.89
N LEU A 181 -20.85 6.00 -4.37
CA LEU A 181 -21.47 6.58 -3.19
C LEU A 181 -21.30 5.64 -2.01
N SER A 182 -20.78 6.16 -0.90
CA SER A 182 -20.58 5.40 0.34
C SER A 182 -21.49 5.86 1.45
N THR A 183 -21.91 4.94 2.31
CA THR A 183 -22.57 5.26 3.58
C THR A 183 -21.59 5.83 4.61
N SER A 184 -20.29 5.56 4.48
CA SER A 184 -19.26 5.78 5.51
C SER A 184 -19.62 5.10 6.86
N PHE A 185 -18.78 5.25 7.87
CA PHE A 185 -19.03 4.78 9.23
C PHE A 185 -19.75 5.84 10.11
N THR A 186 -19.97 7.03 9.60
CA THR A 186 -20.55 8.17 10.34
C THR A 186 -22.06 8.33 10.13
N THR A 187 -22.65 7.55 9.22
CA THR A 187 -24.06 7.63 8.85
C THR A 187 -24.77 6.37 9.32
N ASP A 188 -25.78 6.54 10.16
CA ASP A 188 -26.74 5.47 10.46
C ASP A 188 -27.56 5.14 9.22
N TYR A 189 -27.54 3.87 8.77
CA TYR A 189 -28.23 3.49 7.56
C TYR A 189 -28.86 2.11 7.67
N ASP A 190 -30.03 2.01 7.05
CA ASP A 190 -30.78 0.80 6.78
C ASP A 190 -31.09 0.74 5.28
N GLU A 191 -31.80 -0.28 4.81
CA GLU A 191 -32.19 -0.38 3.42
C GLU A 191 -32.94 0.86 2.93
N LYS A 192 -33.89 1.39 3.72
CA LYS A 192 -34.69 2.54 3.34
C LYS A 192 -33.80 3.78 3.13
N THR A 193 -32.85 4.01 4.01
CA THR A 193 -31.88 5.11 3.92
C THR A 193 -31.00 4.96 2.68
N VAL A 194 -30.42 3.77 2.47
CA VAL A 194 -29.62 3.44 1.28
C VAL A 194 -30.38 3.67 -0.01
N MET A 195 -31.60 3.17 -0.11
CA MET A 195 -32.43 3.37 -1.30
C MET A 195 -32.77 4.85 -1.51
N SER A 196 -32.98 5.62 -0.45
CA SER A 196 -33.23 7.06 -0.57
C SER A 196 -32.02 7.82 -1.12
N PHE A 197 -30.81 7.42 -0.79
CA PHE A 197 -29.59 8.00 -1.36
C PHE A 197 -29.46 7.67 -2.85
N ILE A 198 -29.65 6.42 -3.22
CA ILE A 198 -29.57 5.97 -4.61
C ILE A 198 -30.64 6.65 -5.46
N ASP A 199 -31.89 6.66 -5.02
CA ASP A 199 -32.99 7.31 -5.73
C ASP A 199 -32.80 8.80 -5.82
N GLY A 200 -32.32 9.45 -4.76
CA GLY A 200 -32.00 10.87 -4.76
C GLY A 200 -30.91 11.27 -5.76
N MET A 201 -29.96 10.41 -6.04
CA MET A 201 -28.97 10.63 -7.11
C MET A 201 -29.63 10.61 -8.48
N PHE A 202 -30.41 9.57 -8.77
CA PHE A 202 -31.12 9.45 -10.06
C PHE A 202 -32.16 10.55 -10.30
N GLU A 203 -32.92 10.94 -9.27
CA GLU A 203 -33.88 12.06 -9.36
C GLU A 203 -33.22 13.39 -9.73
N ARG A 204 -31.97 13.57 -9.34
CA ARG A 204 -31.14 14.75 -9.68
C ARG A 204 -30.37 14.60 -10.99
N GLY A 205 -30.54 13.49 -11.71
CA GLY A 205 -29.82 13.22 -12.94
C GLY A 205 -28.32 12.94 -12.73
N ILE A 206 -27.92 12.56 -11.53
CA ILE A 206 -26.51 12.24 -11.21
C ILE A 206 -26.30 10.74 -11.46
N PRO A 207 -25.43 10.36 -12.41
CA PRO A 207 -25.17 8.96 -12.68
C PRO A 207 -24.39 8.31 -11.52
N LEU A 208 -24.89 7.21 -10.99
CA LEU A 208 -24.27 6.44 -9.93
C LEU A 208 -23.84 5.09 -10.48
N SER A 209 -22.56 4.74 -10.32
CA SER A 209 -22.01 3.47 -10.79
C SER A 209 -21.95 2.41 -9.68
N VAL A 210 -21.57 2.81 -8.47
CA VAL A 210 -21.35 1.90 -7.36
C VAL A 210 -21.96 2.46 -6.09
N PHE A 211 -22.59 1.60 -5.31
CA PHE A 211 -22.91 1.88 -3.91
C PHE A 211 -22.00 1.06 -3.01
N HIS A 212 -21.29 1.75 -2.11
CA HIS A 212 -20.39 1.14 -1.16
C HIS A 212 -21.00 1.11 0.23
N PHE A 213 -21.06 -0.08 0.82
CA PHE A 213 -21.39 -0.28 2.22
C PHE A 213 -20.12 -0.32 3.04
N ASP A 214 -19.94 0.65 3.93
CA ASP A 214 -18.82 0.70 4.86
C ASP A 214 -19.02 -0.29 6.03
N CYS A 215 -18.12 -0.34 7.00
CA CYS A 215 -18.02 -1.41 8.00
C CYS A 215 -19.33 -1.83 8.68
N CYS A 216 -20.26 -0.90 8.87
CA CYS A 216 -21.55 -1.16 9.55
C CYS A 216 -22.59 -1.94 8.72
N TRP A 217 -22.23 -2.54 7.59
CA TRP A 217 -23.04 -3.59 7.00
C TRP A 217 -22.99 -4.88 7.84
N MET A 218 -21.86 -5.08 8.57
CA MET A 218 -21.73 -6.08 9.62
C MET A 218 -22.11 -5.48 10.97
N ARG A 219 -22.42 -6.32 11.92
CA ARG A 219 -22.70 -5.91 13.29
C ARG A 219 -21.42 -5.37 13.96
N GLU A 220 -21.56 -4.26 14.68
CA GLU A 220 -20.46 -3.68 15.46
C GLU A 220 -19.85 -4.70 16.44
N PHE A 221 -18.53 -4.67 16.61
CA PHE A 221 -17.69 -5.61 17.39
C PHE A 221 -17.65 -7.06 16.89
N HIS A 222 -18.55 -7.46 15.98
CA HIS A 222 -18.46 -8.73 15.24
C HIS A 222 -17.63 -8.59 13.94
N TRP A 223 -16.71 -7.64 13.89
CA TRP A 223 -15.98 -7.26 12.70
C TRP A 223 -15.35 -8.44 11.98
N THR A 224 -15.57 -8.46 10.70
CA THR A 224 -15.06 -9.46 9.77
C THR A 224 -15.64 -10.87 10.04
N ASP A 225 -16.93 -10.94 10.41
CA ASP A 225 -17.70 -12.19 10.35
C ASP A 225 -18.33 -12.44 8.98
N PHE A 226 -18.35 -11.40 8.12
CA PHE A 226 -18.94 -11.39 6.79
C PHE A 226 -20.45 -11.68 6.78
N ILE A 227 -21.14 -11.30 7.85
CA ILE A 227 -22.58 -11.48 8.03
C ILE A 227 -23.28 -10.13 8.06
N TRP A 228 -24.31 -9.97 7.25
CA TRP A 228 -25.15 -8.78 7.30
C TRP A 228 -25.82 -8.65 8.68
N ASP A 229 -25.84 -7.44 9.22
CA ASP A 229 -26.55 -7.17 10.47
C ASP A 229 -28.07 -7.23 10.23
N GLU A 230 -28.68 -8.36 10.57
CA GLU A 230 -30.09 -8.59 10.37
C GLU A 230 -31.00 -7.62 11.15
N ARG A 231 -30.47 -6.92 12.15
CA ARG A 231 -31.22 -5.90 12.91
C ARG A 231 -31.56 -4.68 12.04
N VAL A 232 -30.71 -4.37 11.06
CA VAL A 232 -30.84 -3.23 10.13
C VAL A 232 -31.08 -3.66 8.69
N PHE A 233 -30.63 -4.84 8.31
CA PHE A 233 -30.79 -5.43 6.98
C PHE A 233 -31.48 -6.81 7.07
N PRO A 234 -32.80 -6.86 7.33
CA PRO A 234 -33.52 -8.13 7.52
C PRO A 234 -33.69 -8.96 6.23
N ASP A 235 -33.54 -8.37 5.07
CA ASP A 235 -33.58 -9.01 3.73
C ASP A 235 -32.42 -8.54 2.86
N PRO A 236 -31.14 -8.88 3.19
CA PRO A 236 -30.01 -8.38 2.48
C PRO A 236 -29.98 -8.83 1.02
N GLU A 237 -30.34 -10.07 0.71
CA GLU A 237 -30.37 -10.57 -0.67
C GLU A 237 -31.39 -9.82 -1.53
N GLY A 238 -32.59 -9.56 -0.99
CA GLY A 238 -33.61 -8.77 -1.67
C GLY A 238 -33.17 -7.33 -1.88
N MET A 239 -32.53 -6.70 -0.88
CA MET A 239 -31.98 -5.36 -0.98
C MET A 239 -30.92 -5.28 -2.09
N LEU A 240 -29.95 -6.18 -2.07
CA LEU A 240 -28.87 -6.21 -3.08
C LEU A 240 -29.44 -6.39 -4.50
N ARG A 241 -30.45 -7.24 -4.67
CA ARG A 241 -31.14 -7.41 -5.95
C ARG A 241 -31.80 -6.11 -6.41
N ARG A 242 -32.56 -5.43 -5.53
CA ARG A 242 -33.21 -4.14 -5.83
C ARG A 242 -32.23 -3.05 -6.24
N ILE A 243 -31.05 -3.01 -5.61
CA ILE A 243 -29.97 -2.07 -5.98
C ILE A 243 -29.43 -2.42 -7.37
N LYS A 244 -29.15 -3.70 -7.63
CA LYS A 244 -28.64 -4.16 -8.93
C LYS A 244 -29.63 -3.93 -10.08
N GLU A 245 -30.93 -4.06 -9.84
CA GLU A 245 -31.99 -3.76 -10.82
C GLU A 245 -31.98 -2.29 -11.28
N LYS A 246 -31.45 -1.38 -10.45
CA LYS A 246 -31.22 0.03 -10.81
C LYS A 246 -29.93 0.24 -11.63
N GLY A 247 -29.17 -0.82 -11.93
CA GLY A 247 -27.89 -0.73 -12.66
C GLY A 247 -26.70 -0.35 -11.78
N VAL A 248 -26.86 -0.29 -10.47
CA VAL A 248 -25.80 0.08 -9.53
C VAL A 248 -25.03 -1.17 -9.09
N LYS A 249 -23.71 -1.12 -9.19
CA LYS A 249 -22.82 -2.16 -8.65
C LYS A 249 -22.68 -1.98 -7.13
N ILE A 250 -22.24 -3.03 -6.45
CA ILE A 250 -22.12 -3.04 -4.99
C ILE A 250 -20.68 -3.32 -4.60
N CYS A 251 -20.18 -2.54 -3.65
CA CYS A 251 -18.90 -2.75 -2.98
C CYS A 251 -19.16 -2.82 -1.48
N VAL A 252 -18.49 -3.73 -0.78
CA VAL A 252 -18.58 -3.86 0.68
C VAL A 252 -17.21 -3.74 1.31
N TRP A 253 -17.17 -3.07 2.45
CA TRP A 253 -16.00 -2.98 3.29
C TRP A 253 -15.63 -4.35 3.87
N ILE A 254 -14.37 -4.69 3.83
CA ILE A 254 -13.79 -5.86 4.49
C ILE A 254 -12.47 -5.48 5.15
N ASN A 255 -12.04 -6.29 6.11
CA ASN A 255 -10.80 -6.10 6.84
C ASN A 255 -10.11 -7.46 7.05
N SER A 256 -8.81 -7.45 7.27
CA SER A 256 -8.04 -8.63 7.67
C SER A 256 -7.98 -8.83 9.20
N TYR A 257 -8.58 -7.94 9.97
CA TYR A 257 -8.65 -8.03 11.43
C TYR A 257 -10.00 -8.62 11.83
N ILE A 258 -9.97 -9.66 12.66
CA ILE A 258 -11.13 -10.43 13.09
C ILE A 258 -11.50 -10.03 14.52
N GLY A 259 -12.71 -9.53 14.73
CA GLY A 259 -13.21 -9.13 16.06
C GLY A 259 -13.40 -10.35 16.98
N GLN A 260 -13.18 -10.18 18.28
CA GLN A 260 -13.35 -11.27 19.26
C GLN A 260 -14.78 -11.83 19.29
N GLU A 261 -15.79 -11.01 19.03
CA GLU A 261 -17.18 -11.45 18.97
C GLU A 261 -17.60 -12.00 17.60
N SER A 262 -16.72 -11.93 16.62
CA SER A 262 -16.91 -12.59 15.33
C SER A 262 -16.90 -14.11 15.50
N ALA A 263 -17.84 -14.80 14.87
CA ALA A 263 -17.87 -16.26 14.83
C ALA A 263 -16.58 -16.87 14.23
N LEU A 264 -15.82 -16.09 13.46
CA LEU A 264 -14.58 -16.52 12.84
C LEU A 264 -13.38 -16.43 13.80
N PHE A 265 -13.49 -15.74 14.94
CA PHE A 265 -12.38 -15.61 15.89
C PHE A 265 -12.02 -16.96 16.53
N GLU A 266 -13.01 -17.65 17.09
CA GLU A 266 -12.80 -18.97 17.71
C GLU A 266 -12.26 -19.99 16.69
N GLU A 267 -12.86 -20.04 15.50
CA GLU A 267 -12.44 -20.93 14.42
C GLU A 267 -10.98 -20.67 14.02
N GLY A 268 -10.62 -19.40 13.77
CA GLY A 268 -9.28 -19.01 13.34
C GLY A 268 -8.23 -19.23 14.42
N MET A 269 -8.57 -18.95 15.68
CA MET A 269 -7.70 -19.19 16.83
C MET A 269 -7.37 -20.68 16.99
N GLN A 270 -8.40 -21.54 16.99
CA GLN A 270 -8.22 -23.00 17.15
C GLN A 270 -7.41 -23.62 16.02
N LYS A 271 -7.54 -23.10 14.79
CA LYS A 271 -6.80 -23.56 13.61
C LYS A 271 -5.43 -22.92 13.46
N GLY A 272 -5.08 -21.93 14.31
CA GLY A 272 -3.81 -21.22 14.24
C GLY A 272 -3.66 -20.33 12.99
N TYR A 273 -4.72 -19.67 12.57
CA TYR A 273 -4.75 -18.82 11.38
C TYR A 273 -4.41 -17.35 11.62
N PHE A 274 -4.14 -17.00 12.87
CA PHE A 274 -3.82 -15.63 13.26
C PHE A 274 -2.34 -15.47 13.61
N LEU A 275 -1.85 -14.24 13.51
CA LEU A 275 -0.54 -13.86 14.03
C LEU A 275 -0.49 -14.16 15.53
N LYS A 276 0.68 -14.56 16.02
CA LYS A 276 0.89 -14.94 17.42
C LYS A 276 1.90 -14.05 18.11
N ARG A 277 1.80 -13.99 19.42
CA ARG A 277 2.87 -13.48 20.29
C ARG A 277 3.93 -14.57 20.49
N ALA A 278 5.10 -14.18 21.00
CA ALA A 278 6.19 -15.14 21.29
C ALA A 278 5.82 -16.26 22.28
N ASN A 279 4.83 -16.02 23.16
CA ASN A 279 4.30 -17.02 24.10
C ASN A 279 3.26 -17.98 23.48
N GLY A 280 2.92 -17.80 22.21
CA GLY A 280 1.95 -18.61 21.46
C GLY A 280 0.51 -18.09 21.48
N ASP A 281 0.18 -17.09 22.27
CA ASP A 281 -1.13 -16.46 22.28
C ASP A 281 -1.41 -15.73 20.97
N VAL A 282 -2.71 -15.55 20.63
CA VAL A 282 -3.12 -14.70 19.49
C VAL A 282 -2.65 -13.27 19.73
N TRP A 283 -1.97 -12.70 18.74
CA TRP A 283 -1.64 -11.29 18.76
C TRP A 283 -2.91 -10.48 18.47
N GLN A 284 -3.31 -9.59 19.38
CA GLN A 284 -4.54 -8.80 19.27
C GLN A 284 -4.22 -7.32 19.17
N TRP A 285 -4.92 -6.62 18.29
CA TRP A 285 -4.76 -5.23 17.94
C TRP A 285 -5.87 -4.38 18.55
N ASP A 286 -5.52 -3.22 19.12
CA ASP A 286 -6.47 -2.32 19.80
C ASP A 286 -6.48 -0.91 19.19
N MET A 287 -5.85 -0.71 18.03
CA MET A 287 -5.67 0.64 17.46
C MET A 287 -6.92 1.24 16.82
N TRP A 288 -7.90 0.41 16.47
CA TRP A 288 -9.20 0.83 15.93
C TRP A 288 -10.32 0.36 16.84
N GLN A 289 -10.49 -0.94 16.97
CA GLN A 289 -11.43 -1.57 17.88
C GLN A 289 -10.69 -2.56 18.77
N PRO A 290 -11.14 -2.80 20.01
CA PRO A 290 -10.40 -3.66 20.94
C PRO A 290 -10.42 -5.13 20.50
N GLY A 291 -9.31 -5.79 20.74
CA GLY A 291 -9.20 -7.24 20.68
C GLY A 291 -9.28 -7.88 19.28
N LEU A 292 -8.80 -7.19 18.25
CA LEU A 292 -8.81 -7.70 16.88
C LEU A 292 -7.65 -8.65 16.62
N ALA A 293 -7.92 -9.88 16.19
CA ALA A 293 -6.89 -10.80 15.69
C ALA A 293 -6.53 -10.47 14.24
N ILE A 294 -5.29 -10.66 13.86
CA ILE A 294 -4.78 -10.40 12.50
C ILE A 294 -4.59 -11.73 11.77
N VAL A 295 -5.20 -11.88 10.59
CA VAL A 295 -5.03 -13.09 9.76
C VAL A 295 -3.59 -13.21 9.28
N ASP A 296 -2.98 -14.39 9.44
CA ASP A 296 -1.65 -14.69 8.95
C ASP A 296 -1.68 -15.19 7.50
N PHE A 297 -1.55 -14.30 6.54
CA PHE A 297 -1.50 -14.66 5.11
C PHE A 297 -0.19 -15.34 4.67
N THR A 298 0.77 -15.55 5.57
CA THR A 298 1.92 -16.42 5.29
C THR A 298 1.56 -17.90 5.50
N ASN A 299 0.43 -18.17 6.14
CA ASN A 299 -0.14 -19.52 6.27
C ASN A 299 -1.09 -19.78 5.08
N PRO A 300 -0.77 -20.72 4.18
CA PRO A 300 -1.62 -21.02 3.01
C PRO A 300 -3.03 -21.48 3.38
N GLU A 301 -3.18 -22.18 4.52
CA GLU A 301 -4.50 -22.63 4.96
C GLU A 301 -5.34 -21.49 5.53
N ALA A 302 -4.71 -20.53 6.22
CA ALA A 302 -5.39 -19.30 6.65
C ALA A 302 -5.85 -18.47 5.45
N THR A 303 -5.00 -18.35 4.42
CA THR A 303 -5.34 -17.66 3.16
C THR A 303 -6.56 -18.30 2.49
N LYS A 304 -6.56 -19.62 2.30
CA LYS A 304 -7.70 -20.36 1.72
C LYS A 304 -8.97 -20.24 2.57
N TRP A 305 -8.81 -20.30 3.88
CA TRP A 305 -9.92 -20.12 4.82
C TRP A 305 -10.55 -18.74 4.65
N TYR A 306 -9.75 -17.68 4.68
CA TYR A 306 -10.21 -16.30 4.49
C TYR A 306 -10.91 -16.14 3.11
N GLN A 307 -10.26 -16.60 2.05
CA GLN A 307 -10.84 -16.61 0.70
C GLN A 307 -12.17 -17.38 0.63
N SER A 308 -12.32 -18.49 1.36
CA SER A 308 -13.56 -19.27 1.39
C SER A 308 -14.75 -18.50 1.99
N LYS A 309 -14.46 -17.60 2.96
CA LYS A 309 -15.51 -16.73 3.56
C LYS A 309 -15.92 -15.63 2.60
N LEU A 310 -14.99 -15.09 1.81
CA LEU A 310 -15.30 -14.09 0.78
C LEU A 310 -16.17 -14.64 -0.36
N LYS A 311 -16.10 -15.94 -0.64
CA LYS A 311 -16.89 -16.58 -1.72
C LYS A 311 -18.39 -16.41 -1.56
N MET A 312 -18.89 -16.23 -0.35
CA MET A 312 -20.30 -15.97 -0.07
C MET A 312 -20.75 -14.55 -0.50
N LEU A 313 -19.79 -13.67 -0.76
CA LEU A 313 -20.02 -12.25 -1.07
C LEU A 313 -19.65 -11.89 -2.52
N LEU A 314 -19.41 -12.87 -3.40
CA LEU A 314 -18.79 -12.67 -4.71
C LEU A 314 -19.61 -11.91 -5.74
N ASP A 315 -20.86 -11.63 -5.45
CA ASP A 315 -21.69 -10.72 -6.26
C ASP A 315 -21.33 -9.24 -6.07
N MET A 316 -20.35 -8.94 -5.19
CA MET A 316 -19.94 -7.61 -4.78
C MET A 316 -18.45 -7.39 -5.02
N GLY A 317 -18.03 -6.14 -5.18
CA GLY A 317 -16.62 -5.72 -5.06
C GLY A 317 -16.23 -5.57 -3.60
N PHE A 318 -14.94 -5.54 -3.32
CA PHE A 318 -14.43 -5.39 -1.95
C PHE A 318 -13.57 -4.15 -1.78
N LYS A 319 -13.88 -3.37 -0.73
CA LYS A 319 -12.96 -2.38 -0.19
C LYS A 319 -12.11 -3.05 0.89
N THR A 320 -10.83 -3.27 0.62
CA THR A 320 -9.87 -3.76 1.62
C THR A 320 -9.35 -2.59 2.44
N ASP A 321 -9.82 -2.50 3.66
CA ASP A 321 -9.40 -1.46 4.59
C ASP A 321 -8.24 -1.93 5.47
N PHE A 322 -7.52 -0.98 6.07
CA PHE A 322 -6.31 -1.18 6.87
C PHE A 322 -5.18 -1.94 6.14
N GLY A 323 -4.37 -2.69 6.90
CA GLY A 323 -3.21 -3.43 6.40
C GLY A 323 -1.88 -2.67 6.51
N GLU A 324 -1.89 -1.43 7.00
CA GLU A 324 -0.71 -0.59 7.19
C GLU A 324 -0.10 -0.65 8.59
N ARG A 325 -0.91 -0.92 9.64
CA ARG A 325 -0.45 -0.94 11.04
C ARG A 325 -0.17 -2.36 11.51
N ILE A 326 0.77 -3.05 10.88
CA ILE A 326 1.09 -4.43 11.22
C ILE A 326 2.17 -4.49 12.30
N PRO A 327 1.99 -5.30 13.37
CA PRO A 327 2.94 -5.37 14.48
C PRO A 327 4.30 -5.93 14.06
N THR A 328 5.35 -5.39 14.67
CA THR A 328 6.74 -5.79 14.39
C THR A 328 7.30 -6.78 15.41
N ASP A 329 6.46 -7.26 16.32
CA ASP A 329 6.79 -8.25 17.36
C ASP A 329 5.97 -9.55 17.24
N ALA A 330 5.24 -9.70 16.12
CA ALA A 330 4.44 -10.88 15.86
C ALA A 330 5.26 -12.06 15.37
N VAL A 331 4.76 -13.27 15.61
CA VAL A 331 5.30 -14.53 15.09
C VAL A 331 4.41 -14.99 13.94
N TYR A 332 5.03 -15.13 12.75
CA TYR A 332 4.39 -15.59 11.53
C TYR A 332 4.53 -17.10 11.35
N TYR A 333 3.57 -17.73 10.70
CA TYR A 333 3.54 -19.18 10.42
C TYR A 333 4.81 -19.65 9.68
N ASN A 334 5.29 -18.89 8.72
CA ASN A 334 6.48 -19.23 7.92
C ASN A 334 7.80 -18.78 8.55
N GLY A 335 7.79 -18.21 9.76
CA GLY A 335 8.98 -17.69 10.44
C GLY A 335 9.53 -16.39 9.84
N ALA A 336 8.74 -15.66 9.06
CA ALA A 336 9.15 -14.38 8.49
C ALA A 336 9.50 -13.35 9.58
N ASP A 337 10.49 -12.51 9.29
CA ASP A 337 10.86 -11.38 10.13
C ASP A 337 9.69 -10.37 10.21
N PRO A 338 9.14 -10.11 11.40
CA PRO A 338 7.97 -9.24 11.54
C PRO A 338 8.24 -7.78 11.13
N VAL A 339 9.47 -7.30 11.23
CA VAL A 339 9.83 -5.94 10.76
C VAL A 339 9.73 -5.86 9.23
N LYS A 340 10.16 -6.90 8.52
CA LYS A 340 10.02 -7.01 7.06
C LYS A 340 8.57 -7.20 6.63
N MET A 341 7.78 -7.83 7.48
CA MET A 341 6.36 -8.07 7.20
C MET A 341 5.48 -6.83 7.37
N HIS A 342 5.90 -5.82 8.10
CA HIS A 342 5.11 -4.63 8.34
C HIS A 342 4.58 -3.98 7.04
N ASN A 343 5.46 -3.63 6.11
CA ASN A 343 5.05 -3.11 4.81
C ASN A 343 4.56 -4.20 3.84
N TYR A 344 5.07 -5.44 3.97
CA TYR A 344 4.77 -6.50 3.01
C TYR A 344 3.40 -7.16 3.23
N TYR A 345 2.87 -7.09 4.43
CA TYR A 345 1.59 -7.70 4.79
C TYR A 345 0.45 -7.23 3.87
N THR A 346 0.39 -5.93 3.58
CA THR A 346 -0.66 -5.37 2.71
C THR A 346 -0.66 -6.01 1.31
N TYR A 347 0.53 -6.36 0.79
CA TYR A 347 0.63 -7.07 -0.48
C TYR A 347 -0.02 -8.46 -0.40
N LEU A 348 0.26 -9.22 0.66
CA LEU A 348 -0.31 -10.56 0.85
C LEU A 348 -1.83 -10.49 1.05
N TYR A 349 -2.31 -9.56 1.86
CA TYR A 349 -3.74 -9.35 2.09
C TYR A 349 -4.48 -9.00 0.80
N ASN A 350 -4.05 -7.95 0.11
CA ASN A 350 -4.69 -7.53 -1.15
C ASN A 350 -4.59 -8.61 -2.24
N LYS A 351 -3.48 -9.34 -2.30
CA LYS A 351 -3.32 -10.49 -3.20
C LYS A 351 -4.34 -11.57 -2.91
N ALA A 352 -4.52 -11.95 -1.63
CA ALA A 352 -5.48 -12.99 -1.23
C ALA A 352 -6.92 -12.64 -1.66
N VAL A 353 -7.32 -11.37 -1.49
CA VAL A 353 -8.65 -10.90 -1.92
C VAL A 353 -8.76 -10.82 -3.43
N TYR A 354 -7.74 -10.27 -4.11
CA TYR A 354 -7.77 -10.13 -5.57
C TYR A 354 -7.82 -11.47 -6.29
N GLU A 355 -7.05 -12.46 -5.82
CA GLU A 355 -7.02 -13.80 -6.41
C GLU A 355 -8.40 -14.49 -6.38
N VAL A 356 -9.17 -14.36 -5.31
CA VAL A 356 -10.51 -14.94 -5.26
C VAL A 356 -11.47 -14.22 -6.20
N LEU A 357 -11.36 -12.90 -6.31
CA LEU A 357 -12.15 -12.13 -7.27
C LEU A 357 -11.81 -12.53 -8.72
N GLU A 358 -10.52 -12.64 -9.04
CA GLU A 358 -10.07 -13.02 -10.38
C GLU A 358 -10.50 -14.45 -10.75
N GLN A 359 -10.42 -15.40 -9.81
CA GLN A 359 -10.84 -16.79 -10.01
C GLN A 359 -12.33 -16.93 -10.28
N GLU A 360 -13.15 -16.17 -9.57
CA GLU A 360 -14.62 -16.36 -9.59
C GLU A 360 -15.31 -15.41 -10.61
N ARG A 361 -14.73 -14.25 -10.88
CA ARG A 361 -15.35 -13.23 -11.76
C ARG A 361 -14.58 -12.98 -13.05
N GLY A 362 -13.38 -13.50 -13.16
CA GLY A 362 -12.46 -13.17 -14.26
C GLY A 362 -11.73 -11.83 -14.04
N LYS A 363 -10.63 -11.69 -14.73
CA LYS A 363 -9.68 -10.57 -14.56
C LYS A 363 -10.30 -9.18 -14.81
N GLU A 364 -11.24 -9.10 -15.73
CA GLU A 364 -11.87 -7.82 -16.12
C GLU A 364 -12.85 -7.28 -15.08
N GLU A 365 -13.45 -8.18 -14.28
CA GLU A 365 -14.41 -7.84 -13.23
C GLU A 365 -13.82 -8.01 -11.81
N ALA A 366 -12.54 -8.34 -11.70
CA ALA A 366 -11.84 -8.42 -10.41
C ALA A 366 -11.46 -7.02 -9.94
N ILE A 367 -12.33 -6.42 -9.15
CA ILE A 367 -12.14 -5.06 -8.63
C ILE A 367 -11.96 -5.11 -7.12
N LEU A 368 -10.76 -4.72 -6.70
CA LEU A 368 -10.38 -4.48 -5.33
C LEU A 368 -10.27 -2.96 -5.12
N PHE A 369 -10.78 -2.45 -4.02
CA PHE A 369 -10.65 -1.05 -3.64
C PHE A 369 -9.77 -0.96 -2.39
N ALA A 370 -8.47 -0.76 -2.59
CA ALA A 370 -7.47 -0.93 -1.53
C ALA A 370 -7.06 0.38 -0.87
N ARG A 371 -6.92 0.35 0.47
CA ARG A 371 -6.37 1.45 1.27
C ARG A 371 -4.85 1.42 1.25
N SER A 372 -4.25 0.36 1.77
CA SER A 372 -2.80 0.25 1.91
C SER A 372 -2.15 -0.46 0.73
N ALA A 373 -0.89 -0.13 0.46
CA ALA A 373 -0.10 -0.78 -0.57
C ALA A 373 1.40 -0.71 -0.28
N THR A 374 2.16 -1.54 -0.98
CA THR A 374 3.61 -1.47 -1.13
C THR A 374 3.98 -1.80 -2.59
N ALA A 375 5.27 -1.88 -2.91
CA ALA A 375 5.74 -2.25 -4.25
C ALA A 375 5.10 -3.57 -4.73
N GLY A 376 4.54 -3.56 -5.92
CA GLY A 376 3.78 -4.70 -6.47
C GLY A 376 2.27 -4.62 -6.22
N GLY A 377 1.80 -3.81 -5.26
CA GLY A 377 0.38 -3.61 -4.98
C GLY A 377 -0.40 -2.97 -6.13
N GLN A 378 0.27 -2.28 -7.04
CA GLN A 378 -0.33 -1.70 -8.24
C GLN A 378 -1.02 -2.74 -9.15
N LYS A 379 -0.71 -4.02 -8.99
CA LYS A 379 -1.37 -5.12 -9.72
C LYS A 379 -2.84 -5.31 -9.34
N PHE A 380 -3.23 -4.81 -8.18
CA PHE A 380 -4.54 -5.01 -7.58
C PHE A 380 -5.33 -3.68 -7.57
N PRO A 381 -5.86 -3.23 -8.72
CA PRO A 381 -6.62 -1.99 -8.78
C PRO A 381 -8.00 -2.17 -8.12
N VAL A 382 -8.57 -1.12 -7.56
CA VAL A 382 -8.19 0.29 -7.57
C VAL A 382 -7.74 0.74 -6.18
N HIS A 383 -7.31 2.01 -6.01
CA HIS A 383 -6.84 2.55 -4.74
C HIS A 383 -7.50 3.90 -4.45
N TRP A 384 -7.64 4.26 -3.15
CA TRP A 384 -8.06 5.61 -2.76
C TRP A 384 -7.06 6.26 -1.81
N GLY A 385 -7.19 7.59 -1.64
CA GLY A 385 -6.26 8.39 -0.84
C GLY A 385 -6.32 8.17 0.67
N GLY A 386 -7.19 7.28 1.16
CA GLY A 386 -7.42 7.09 2.59
C GLY A 386 -8.35 8.14 3.17
N ASP A 387 -8.40 8.23 4.50
CA ASP A 387 -9.28 9.15 5.21
C ASP A 387 -8.83 10.59 5.03
N CYS A 388 -9.74 11.47 4.61
CA CYS A 388 -9.50 12.88 4.40
C CYS A 388 -10.67 13.73 4.90
N TRP A 389 -10.42 15.02 5.11
CA TRP A 389 -11.47 15.98 5.41
C TRP A 389 -12.13 16.50 4.12
N SER A 390 -13.43 16.81 4.19
CA SER A 390 -14.17 17.41 3.06
C SER A 390 -13.92 18.92 2.99
N ASP A 391 -12.65 19.31 2.81
CA ASP A 391 -12.22 20.70 2.65
C ASP A 391 -11.21 20.86 1.51
N TYR A 392 -10.92 22.10 1.13
CA TYR A 392 -10.01 22.39 0.02
C TYR A 392 -8.56 22.05 0.31
N GLU A 393 -8.13 22.08 1.57
CA GLU A 393 -6.78 21.75 1.97
C GLU A 393 -6.54 20.25 1.78
N SER A 394 -7.43 19.40 2.29
CA SER A 394 -7.37 17.95 2.06
C SER A 394 -7.51 17.56 0.60
N MET A 395 -8.32 18.28 -0.18
CA MET A 395 -8.42 18.05 -1.62
C MET A 395 -7.08 18.31 -2.33
N GLU A 396 -6.37 19.39 -1.99
CA GLU A 396 -5.04 19.69 -2.53
C GLU A 396 -4.02 18.63 -2.13
N GLU A 397 -4.01 18.23 -0.86
CA GLU A 397 -3.12 17.21 -0.32
C GLU A 397 -3.37 15.85 -0.98
N SER A 398 -4.63 15.44 -1.09
CA SER A 398 -5.04 14.22 -1.77
C SER A 398 -4.59 14.21 -3.23
N LEU A 399 -4.73 15.32 -3.95
CA LEU A 399 -4.27 15.43 -5.34
C LEU A 399 -2.75 15.24 -5.43
N ARG A 400 -1.97 15.87 -4.53
CA ARG A 400 -0.52 15.65 -4.47
C ARG A 400 -0.19 14.17 -4.20
N GLY A 401 -0.91 13.53 -3.27
CA GLY A 401 -0.78 12.12 -2.95
C GLY A 401 -0.99 11.22 -4.17
N GLY A 402 -2.08 11.42 -4.91
CA GLY A 402 -2.39 10.66 -6.11
C GLY A 402 -1.39 10.84 -7.24
N LEU A 403 -0.92 12.06 -7.49
CA LEU A 403 0.13 12.35 -8.48
C LEU A 403 1.46 11.68 -8.10
N SER A 404 1.81 11.72 -6.81
CA SER A 404 3.01 11.06 -6.29
C SER A 404 2.92 9.53 -6.43
N LEU A 405 1.77 8.95 -6.08
CA LEU A 405 1.50 7.52 -6.23
C LEU A 405 1.56 7.07 -7.70
N THR A 406 0.99 7.87 -8.62
CA THR A 406 1.09 7.62 -10.06
C THR A 406 2.54 7.58 -10.52
N SER A 407 3.38 8.49 -10.01
CA SER A 407 4.83 8.49 -10.26
C SER A 407 5.56 7.28 -9.65
N SER A 408 4.87 6.49 -8.82
CA SER A 408 5.35 5.24 -8.23
C SER A 408 4.78 3.98 -8.91
N GLY A 409 4.12 4.11 -10.08
CA GLY A 409 3.67 3.00 -10.90
C GLY A 409 2.22 2.57 -10.71
N PHE A 410 1.43 3.30 -9.93
CA PHE A 410 0.00 3.04 -9.71
C PHE A 410 -0.85 3.77 -10.77
N GLY A 411 -1.65 3.01 -11.51
CA GLY A 411 -2.39 3.54 -12.66
C GLY A 411 -3.81 4.03 -12.36
N PHE A 412 -4.39 3.62 -11.22
CA PHE A 412 -5.81 3.85 -10.91
C PHE A 412 -5.98 4.25 -9.46
N TRP A 413 -6.35 5.49 -9.27
CA TRP A 413 -6.48 6.13 -7.97
C TRP A 413 -7.60 7.18 -7.99
N SER A 414 -8.27 7.34 -6.87
CA SER A 414 -9.21 8.42 -6.60
C SER A 414 -9.15 8.79 -5.12
N HIS A 415 -10.04 9.62 -4.64
CA HIS A 415 -10.12 10.04 -3.24
C HIS A 415 -11.56 10.26 -2.81
N ASP A 416 -11.77 10.33 -1.51
CA ASP A 416 -13.04 10.73 -0.91
C ASP A 416 -13.28 12.23 -1.11
N ILE A 417 -14.56 12.62 -1.21
CA ILE A 417 -15.02 14.01 -1.37
C ILE A 417 -16.16 14.31 -0.42
#